data_86098ed87feb76bd029b043bb837683c
#
_entry.id   86098ed87feb76bd029b043bb837683c
#
_cell.length_a   1.000
_cell.length_b   1.000
_cell.length_c   1.000
_cell.angle_alpha   90.00
_cell.angle_beta   90.00
_cell.angle_gamma   90.00
#
_symmetry.space_group_name_H-M   'P 1'
#
loop_
_entity.id
_entity.type
_entity.pdbx_description
1 polymer ?
#
loop_
_entity_poly.entity_id
_entity_poly.type
_entity_poly.pdbx_seq_one_letter_code
_entity_poly.pdbx_strand_id
1 'polypeptide(L)'
;AKVKNARSKDLADIFNNTASSKMSLDDILEFSYEIAIGNEKISLEEFNKLVEGSNGLIKYKNKYVLIDKEESKKIFEQIAKANFKSLSRMELIHASMSGQLDQYDFDYDAAFAKIIQDFTKPVDVNPPETLKGELRPYQMTGLKWLWTNVSKGFGACMADDMGLGKTIQVISLILKMKEEGLLTKPVLVICPTTLMGNWMKELQMFAPSVDAVIYHGTERKLDVKHDVILTTYAIMRIDVEELKKQTWGMIIVDEAQNIKNPDTAQTLAIKMLKSDIKIAMTGTPVENRLTELWSIFDFINQGYLGSLREFQKSYAIPIERFKENSRAAKLKMSISPFVLRRLKTDKHVISDLPEKMVLNEYCYLSKSQAVLYEKTLNEMMDKISGFTGINRRGNIFKLITALKQICNHPYQFLKS
;
A
#
# COMPACT_ATOMS: atom_id res chain seq x y z
N ALA A 1 -9.54 21.41 -11.19
CA ALA A 1 -9.35 22.37 -10.09
C ALA A 1 -7.91 22.88 -10.12
N LYS A 2 -7.70 24.13 -9.79
CA LYS A 2 -6.38 24.73 -9.68
C LYS A 2 -6.20 25.37 -8.32
N VAL A 3 -5.12 25.04 -7.64
CA VAL A 3 -4.75 25.69 -6.37
C VAL A 3 -4.04 26.98 -6.70
N LYS A 4 -4.54 28.11 -6.22
CA LYS A 4 -3.92 29.45 -6.33
C LYS A 4 -3.65 29.99 -4.93
N ASN A 5 -2.59 30.83 -4.81
CA ASN A 5 -2.26 31.61 -3.61
C ASN A 5 -2.01 30.78 -2.34
N ALA A 6 -1.39 29.62 -2.48
CA ALA A 6 -0.92 28.88 -1.32
C ALA A 6 0.12 29.69 -0.53
N ARG A 7 -0.15 29.99 0.75
CA ARG A 7 0.85 30.61 1.64
C ARG A 7 1.93 29.55 1.93
N SER A 8 3.11 29.68 1.31
CA SER A 8 4.16 28.65 1.29
C SER A 8 4.64 28.21 2.67
N LYS A 9 4.61 29.08 3.67
CA LYS A 9 5.04 28.78 5.05
C LYS A 9 4.05 27.86 5.78
N ASP A 10 2.76 28.16 5.65
CA ASP A 10 1.71 27.41 6.34
C ASP A 10 1.49 26.01 5.71
N LEU A 11 1.72 25.89 4.39
CA LEU A 11 1.68 24.60 3.70
C LEU A 11 2.85 23.68 4.08
N ALA A 12 4.06 24.23 4.20
CA ALA A 12 5.21 23.46 4.65
C ALA A 12 4.97 22.86 6.05
N ASP A 13 4.30 23.61 6.93
CA ASP A 13 3.94 23.14 8.27
C ASP A 13 2.89 22.02 8.23
N ILE A 14 1.93 22.07 7.33
CA ILE A 14 0.94 20.99 7.13
C ILE A 14 1.61 19.71 6.60
N PHE A 15 2.55 19.84 5.66
CA PHE A 15 3.25 18.69 5.10
C PHE A 15 4.26 18.07 6.07
N ASN A 16 4.86 18.88 6.96
CA ASN A 16 5.91 18.44 7.86
C ASN A 16 5.43 18.10 9.29
N ASN A 17 4.23 18.52 9.70
CA ASN A 17 3.74 18.33 11.06
C ASN A 17 2.81 17.11 11.19
N THR A 18 3.24 16.16 12.00
CA THR A 18 2.43 15.01 12.43
C THR A 18 1.40 15.35 13.51
N ALA A 19 1.52 16.50 14.15
CA ALA A 19 0.64 16.93 15.22
C ALA A 19 -0.31 18.04 14.73
N SER A 20 -1.62 17.72 14.78
CA SER A 20 -2.76 18.65 14.83
C SER A 20 -2.42 20.13 14.69
N SER A 21 -2.18 20.62 13.47
CA SER A 21 -2.32 22.06 13.22
C SER A 21 -3.81 22.42 13.38
N LYS A 22 -4.10 23.40 14.25
CA LYS A 22 -5.46 23.91 14.45
C LYS A 22 -6.00 24.70 13.26
N MET A 23 -5.22 24.84 12.18
CA MET A 23 -5.63 25.49 10.94
C MET A 23 -6.24 24.47 9.99
N SER A 24 -7.42 24.75 9.47
CA SER A 24 -8.04 23.95 8.42
C SER A 24 -7.31 24.19 7.09
N LEU A 25 -7.33 23.21 6.20
CA LEU A 25 -6.79 23.37 4.85
C LEU A 25 -7.48 24.53 4.09
N ASP A 26 -8.73 24.83 4.45
CA ASP A 26 -9.52 25.93 3.89
C ASP A 26 -8.95 27.31 4.21
N ASP A 27 -8.23 27.46 5.34
CA ASP A 27 -7.60 28.73 5.72
C ASP A 27 -6.32 29.01 4.93
N ILE A 28 -5.80 28.02 4.23
CA ILE A 28 -4.47 28.04 3.60
C ILE A 28 -4.56 27.91 2.08
N LEU A 29 -5.57 27.21 1.56
CA LEU A 29 -5.71 26.89 0.13
C LEU A 29 -6.90 27.60 -0.48
N GLU A 30 -6.65 28.38 -1.50
CA GLU A 30 -7.66 28.94 -2.39
C GLU A 30 -7.84 28.05 -3.61
N PHE A 31 -9.00 27.42 -3.76
CA PHE A 31 -9.33 26.61 -4.92
C PHE A 31 -10.02 27.44 -5.99
N SER A 32 -9.53 27.39 -7.23
CA SER A 32 -10.22 27.94 -8.39
C SER A 32 -10.60 26.81 -9.35
N TYR A 33 -11.77 26.97 -9.97
CA TYR A 33 -12.29 26.01 -10.93
C TYR A 33 -12.17 26.60 -12.33
N GLU A 34 -11.63 25.81 -13.25
CA GLU A 34 -11.58 26.12 -14.66
C GLU A 34 -12.34 25.04 -15.42
N ILE A 35 -13.17 25.46 -16.38
CA ILE A 35 -13.93 24.57 -17.26
C ILE A 35 -13.28 24.61 -18.64
N ALA A 36 -13.05 23.44 -19.22
CA ALA A 36 -12.51 23.34 -20.58
C ALA A 36 -13.66 23.46 -21.59
N ILE A 37 -13.55 24.42 -22.49
CA ILE A 37 -14.40 24.54 -23.67
C ILE A 37 -13.52 24.28 -24.89
N GLY A 38 -13.54 23.04 -25.43
CA GLY A 38 -12.59 22.62 -26.44
C GLY A 38 -11.15 22.62 -25.90
N ASN A 39 -10.26 23.39 -26.49
CA ASN A 39 -8.85 23.50 -26.06
C ASN A 39 -8.59 24.69 -25.10
N GLU A 40 -9.61 25.41 -24.69
CA GLU A 40 -9.46 26.60 -23.85
C GLU A 40 -10.05 26.37 -22.46
N LYS A 41 -9.42 26.98 -21.46
CA LYS A 41 -9.87 26.92 -20.05
C LYS A 41 -10.45 28.27 -19.66
N ILE A 42 -11.66 28.28 -19.11
CA ILE A 42 -12.34 29.45 -18.61
C ILE A 42 -12.69 29.29 -17.14
N SER A 43 -12.82 30.40 -16.42
CA SER A 43 -13.23 30.36 -15.02
C SER A 43 -14.70 29.92 -14.87
N LEU A 44 -15.04 29.39 -13.70
CA LEU A 44 -16.42 29.02 -13.39
C LEU A 44 -17.39 30.22 -13.50
N GLU A 45 -16.93 31.40 -13.10
CA GLU A 45 -17.71 32.65 -13.19
C GLU A 45 -17.98 33.08 -14.64
N GLU A 46 -16.96 32.96 -15.50
CA GLU A 46 -17.14 33.26 -16.94
C GLU A 46 -18.04 32.23 -17.61
N PHE A 47 -17.92 30.96 -17.25
CA PHE A 47 -18.80 29.91 -17.75
C PHE A 47 -20.25 30.13 -17.33
N ASN A 48 -20.50 30.52 -16.06
CA ASN A 48 -21.82 30.88 -15.57
C ASN A 48 -22.47 32.01 -16.39
N LYS A 49 -21.72 33.08 -16.60
CA LYS A 49 -22.21 34.23 -17.41
C LYS A 49 -22.55 33.84 -18.84
N LEU A 50 -21.77 32.93 -19.42
CA LEU A 50 -21.98 32.41 -20.77
C LEU A 50 -23.25 31.53 -20.84
N VAL A 51 -23.49 30.70 -19.83
CA VAL A 51 -24.67 29.79 -19.77
C VAL A 51 -25.93 30.55 -19.51
N GLU A 52 -25.93 31.52 -18.57
CA GLU A 52 -27.08 32.32 -18.22
C GLU A 52 -27.58 33.22 -19.38
N GLY A 53 -26.65 33.70 -20.22
CA GLY A 53 -26.94 34.57 -21.37
C GLY A 53 -27.31 33.83 -22.66
N SER A 54 -27.41 32.50 -22.68
CA SER A 54 -27.52 31.74 -23.92
C SER A 54 -28.77 30.85 -24.01
N ASN A 55 -29.29 30.71 -25.25
CA ASN A 55 -30.32 29.73 -25.61
C ASN A 55 -29.73 28.40 -26.14
N GLY A 56 -28.59 27.97 -25.58
CA GLY A 56 -27.92 26.69 -25.93
C GLY A 56 -26.77 26.80 -26.93
N LEU A 57 -26.67 27.87 -27.74
CA LEU A 57 -25.55 28.11 -28.64
C LEU A 57 -24.78 29.36 -28.19
N ILE A 58 -23.53 29.18 -27.83
CA ILE A 58 -22.68 30.28 -27.34
C ILE A 58 -21.56 30.52 -28.36
N LYS A 59 -21.36 31.80 -28.69
CA LYS A 59 -20.20 32.24 -29.41
C LYS A 59 -19.12 32.61 -28.39
N TYR A 60 -18.11 31.73 -28.26
CA TYR A 60 -16.95 31.98 -27.42
C TYR A 60 -15.74 32.23 -28.31
N LYS A 61 -15.16 33.44 -28.21
CA LYS A 61 -14.13 33.94 -29.16
C LYS A 61 -14.61 33.76 -30.61
N ASN A 62 -13.97 32.95 -31.43
CA ASN A 62 -14.34 32.75 -32.84
C ASN A 62 -15.00 31.38 -33.12
N LYS A 63 -15.48 30.70 -32.10
CA LYS A 63 -16.11 29.34 -32.22
C LYS A 63 -17.53 29.36 -31.63
N TYR A 64 -18.43 28.64 -32.28
CA TYR A 64 -19.73 28.35 -31.72
C TYR A 64 -19.68 27.04 -30.96
N VAL A 65 -20.12 27.08 -29.72
CA VAL A 65 -20.19 25.92 -28.83
C VAL A 65 -21.62 25.68 -28.43
N LEU A 66 -22.10 24.47 -28.66
CA LEU A 66 -23.41 24.05 -28.18
C LEU A 66 -23.27 23.64 -26.70
N ILE A 67 -23.99 24.31 -25.83
CA ILE A 67 -23.99 24.00 -24.40
C ILE A 67 -25.40 23.53 -24.02
N ASP A 68 -25.49 22.28 -23.62
CA ASP A 68 -26.72 21.75 -23.04
C ASP A 68 -26.93 22.30 -21.62
N LYS A 69 -28.08 22.95 -21.38
CA LYS A 69 -28.43 23.55 -20.08
C LYS A 69 -28.54 22.47 -18.99
N GLU A 70 -29.02 21.27 -19.30
CA GLU A 70 -29.09 20.17 -18.34
C GLU A 70 -27.70 19.62 -18.00
N GLU A 71 -26.84 19.50 -19.00
CA GLU A 71 -25.45 19.09 -18.80
C GLU A 71 -24.67 20.13 -17.97
N SER A 72 -24.85 21.42 -18.27
CA SER A 72 -24.28 22.50 -17.48
C SER A 72 -24.75 22.47 -16.03
N LYS A 73 -26.05 22.29 -15.79
CA LYS A 73 -26.63 22.18 -14.45
C LYS A 73 -26.04 20.98 -13.70
N LYS A 74 -25.85 19.84 -14.37
CA LYS A 74 -25.15 18.67 -13.77
C LYS A 74 -23.71 18.96 -13.40
N ILE A 75 -22.98 19.71 -14.24
CA ILE A 75 -21.60 20.13 -13.95
C ILE A 75 -21.57 21.03 -12.70
N PHE A 76 -22.48 22.03 -12.59
CA PHE A 76 -22.56 22.87 -11.40
C PHE A 76 -22.94 22.09 -10.14
N GLU A 77 -23.92 21.19 -10.24
CA GLU A 77 -24.30 20.33 -9.13
C GLU A 77 -23.15 19.40 -8.70
N GLN A 78 -22.37 18.92 -9.65
CA GLN A 78 -21.20 18.10 -9.36
C GLN A 78 -20.07 18.90 -8.69
N ILE A 79 -19.81 20.13 -9.16
CA ILE A 79 -18.82 21.03 -8.55
C ILE A 79 -19.28 21.44 -7.14
N ALA A 80 -20.56 21.73 -6.96
CA ALA A 80 -21.12 22.07 -5.64
C ALA A 80 -21.14 20.88 -4.67
N LYS A 81 -21.31 19.67 -5.19
CA LYS A 81 -21.23 18.41 -4.40
C LYS A 81 -19.79 17.97 -4.15
N ALA A 82 -18.84 18.35 -5.00
CA ALA A 82 -17.44 18.14 -4.77
C ALA A 82 -16.97 19.07 -3.65
N ASN A 83 -17.07 18.56 -2.41
CA ASN A 83 -16.76 19.31 -1.20
C ASN A 83 -15.24 19.39 -1.02
N PHE A 84 -14.55 20.16 -1.89
CA PHE A 84 -13.11 20.37 -1.82
C PHE A 84 -12.65 21.11 -0.56
N LYS A 85 -13.61 21.70 0.18
CA LYS A 85 -13.36 22.38 1.46
C LYS A 85 -13.01 21.43 2.61
N SER A 86 -13.21 20.11 2.42
CA SER A 86 -12.93 19.09 3.45
C SER A 86 -11.87 18.08 3.04
N LEU A 87 -10.95 18.45 2.13
CA LEU A 87 -9.86 17.56 1.73
C LEU A 87 -8.95 17.26 2.92
N SER A 88 -8.73 15.99 3.14
CA SER A 88 -7.70 15.56 4.09
C SER A 88 -6.29 15.82 3.53
N ARG A 89 -5.30 15.90 4.42
CA ARG A 89 -3.88 15.98 4.05
C ARG A 89 -3.49 14.87 3.05
N MET A 90 -3.98 13.66 3.26
CA MET A 90 -3.67 12.49 2.42
C MET A 90 -4.25 12.63 1.02
N GLU A 91 -5.49 13.09 0.89
CA GLU A 91 -6.13 13.33 -0.41
C GLU A 91 -5.44 14.44 -1.18
N LEU A 92 -5.01 15.52 -0.51
CA LEU A 92 -4.28 16.61 -1.13
C LEU A 92 -2.91 16.14 -1.70
N ILE A 93 -2.17 15.36 -0.91
CA ILE A 93 -0.89 14.81 -1.36
C ILE A 93 -1.10 13.85 -2.53
N HIS A 94 -2.11 12.97 -2.46
CA HIS A 94 -2.46 12.08 -3.55
C HIS A 94 -2.83 12.87 -4.82
N ALA A 95 -3.67 13.90 -4.72
CA ALA A 95 -4.06 14.74 -5.85
C ALA A 95 -2.84 15.44 -6.47
N SER A 96 -1.91 15.92 -5.64
CA SER A 96 -0.68 16.58 -6.09
C SER A 96 0.27 15.63 -6.83
N MET A 97 0.35 14.37 -6.37
CA MET A 97 1.20 13.35 -7.00
C MET A 97 0.58 12.75 -8.25
N SER A 98 -0.73 12.52 -8.24
CA SER A 98 -1.45 11.89 -9.36
C SER A 98 -1.84 12.89 -10.46
N GLY A 99 -1.86 14.20 -10.14
CA GLY A 99 -2.43 15.25 -11.00
C GLY A 99 -3.95 15.11 -11.14
N GLN A 100 -4.61 14.40 -10.22
CA GLN A 100 -6.05 14.18 -10.25
C GLN A 100 -6.67 14.26 -8.85
N LEU A 101 -7.83 14.88 -8.78
CA LEU A 101 -8.70 14.88 -7.61
C LEU A 101 -10.05 14.34 -8.06
N ASP A 102 -10.42 13.15 -7.61
CA ASP A 102 -11.54 12.35 -8.13
C ASP A 102 -11.45 12.14 -9.65
N GLN A 103 -12.44 12.66 -10.37
CA GLN A 103 -12.49 12.61 -11.84
C GLN A 103 -11.92 13.86 -12.51
N TYR A 104 -11.46 14.85 -11.73
CA TYR A 104 -10.99 16.15 -12.23
C TYR A 104 -9.47 16.21 -12.28
N ASP A 105 -8.91 16.89 -13.30
CA ASP A 105 -7.49 17.20 -13.31
C ASP A 105 -7.18 18.20 -12.19
N PHE A 106 -6.12 17.92 -11.45
CA PHE A 106 -5.63 18.76 -10.36
C PHE A 106 -4.34 19.47 -10.81
N ASP A 107 -4.35 20.78 -10.77
CA ASP A 107 -3.21 21.62 -11.12
C ASP A 107 -2.88 22.55 -9.95
N TYR A 108 -1.63 22.97 -9.82
CA TYR A 108 -1.16 23.81 -8.74
C TYR A 108 -0.08 24.79 -9.22
N ASP A 109 0.14 25.86 -8.46
CA ASP A 109 1.10 26.90 -8.77
C ASP A 109 2.56 26.46 -8.50
N ALA A 110 3.52 27.29 -8.91
CA ALA A 110 4.94 27.02 -8.73
C ALA A 110 5.37 26.97 -7.26
N ALA A 111 4.70 27.70 -6.37
CA ALA A 111 4.99 27.69 -4.95
C ALA A 111 4.62 26.35 -4.33
N PHE A 112 3.44 25.84 -4.68
CA PHE A 112 3.00 24.52 -4.24
C PHE A 112 3.84 23.39 -4.87
N ALA A 113 4.22 23.51 -6.15
CA ALA A 113 5.14 22.58 -6.81
C ALA A 113 6.46 22.43 -6.06
N LYS A 114 7.02 23.53 -5.56
CA LYS A 114 8.25 23.53 -4.77
C LYS A 114 8.07 22.76 -3.44
N ILE A 115 6.95 22.96 -2.76
CA ILE A 115 6.64 22.24 -1.51
C ILE A 115 6.56 20.74 -1.77
N ILE A 116 5.85 20.30 -2.83
CA ILE A 116 5.78 18.89 -3.21
C ILE A 116 7.17 18.33 -3.55
N GLN A 117 7.97 19.10 -4.27
CA GLN A 117 9.34 18.71 -4.59
C GLN A 117 10.19 18.56 -3.33
N ASP A 118 10.13 19.50 -2.39
CA ASP A 118 10.85 19.43 -1.11
C ASP A 118 10.33 18.28 -0.24
N PHE A 119 9.02 18.04 -0.30
CA PHE A 119 8.40 16.90 0.38
C PHE A 119 8.90 15.55 -0.15
N THR A 120 9.15 15.42 -1.44
CA THR A 120 9.63 14.16 -2.06
C THR A 120 11.14 13.97 -1.97
N LYS A 121 11.91 15.02 -1.59
CA LYS A 121 13.36 14.90 -1.44
C LYS A 121 13.73 13.89 -0.36
N PRO A 122 14.69 12.99 -0.64
CA PRO A 122 15.24 12.12 0.38
C PRO A 122 15.85 12.93 1.53
N VAL A 123 15.55 12.52 2.75
CA VAL A 123 16.22 13.03 3.95
C VAL A 123 17.48 12.21 4.18
N ASP A 124 18.60 12.87 4.29
CA ASP A 124 19.85 12.16 4.58
C ASP A 124 19.87 11.70 6.05
N VAL A 125 20.34 10.49 6.28
CA VAL A 125 20.44 9.88 7.61
C VAL A 125 21.64 8.94 7.65
N ASN A 126 22.36 8.96 8.73
CA ASN A 126 23.42 8.00 9.01
C ASN A 126 22.84 6.73 9.62
N PRO A 127 23.50 5.56 9.46
CA PRO A 127 23.11 4.36 10.16
C PRO A 127 23.11 4.60 11.68
N PRO A 128 22.23 3.90 12.43
CA PRO A 128 22.24 4.01 13.90
C PRO A 128 23.59 3.61 14.48
N GLU A 129 24.08 4.36 15.45
CA GLU A 129 25.36 4.07 16.15
C GLU A 129 25.28 2.78 16.96
N THR A 130 24.11 2.45 17.47
CA THR A 130 23.84 1.26 18.28
C THR A 130 23.62 0.00 17.45
N LEU A 131 23.56 0.09 16.12
CA LEU A 131 23.43 -1.06 15.23
C LEU A 131 24.68 -1.95 15.31
N LYS A 132 24.49 -3.23 15.60
CA LYS A 132 25.57 -4.23 15.57
C LYS A 132 25.63 -4.88 14.19
N GLY A 133 26.48 -4.36 13.32
CA GLY A 133 26.66 -4.80 11.94
C GLY A 133 26.68 -3.63 10.96
N GLU A 134 26.93 -3.94 9.71
CA GLU A 134 27.00 -2.96 8.64
C GLU A 134 25.88 -3.17 7.64
N LEU A 135 25.22 -2.06 7.23
CA LEU A 135 24.25 -2.08 6.15
C LEU A 135 24.98 -2.09 4.80
N ARG A 136 24.56 -2.98 3.90
CA ARG A 136 25.02 -2.92 2.51
C ARG A 136 24.55 -1.61 1.86
N PRO A 137 25.21 -1.12 0.80
CA PRO A 137 24.85 0.16 0.17
C PRO A 137 23.37 0.28 -0.17
N TYR A 138 22.77 -0.76 -0.72
CA TYR A 138 21.33 -0.75 -1.05
C TYR A 138 20.45 -0.78 0.20
N GLN A 139 20.88 -1.43 1.30
CA GLN A 139 20.15 -1.43 2.57
C GLN A 139 20.19 -0.03 3.21
N MET A 140 21.34 0.65 3.12
CA MET A 140 21.46 2.04 3.54
C MET A 140 20.52 2.96 2.74
N THR A 141 20.43 2.76 1.43
CA THR A 141 19.43 3.47 0.60
C THR A 141 18.00 3.18 1.06
N GLY A 142 17.72 1.94 1.46
CA GLY A 142 16.41 1.56 2.01
C GLY A 142 16.12 2.22 3.36
N LEU A 143 17.11 2.31 4.25
CA LEU A 143 16.98 3.03 5.52
C LEU A 143 16.70 4.53 5.29
N LYS A 144 17.45 5.18 4.39
CA LYS A 144 17.22 6.59 4.02
C LYS A 144 15.81 6.82 3.48
N TRP A 145 15.33 5.90 2.66
CA TRP A 145 13.98 5.97 2.12
C TRP A 145 12.91 5.76 3.21
N LEU A 146 13.08 4.77 4.10
CA LEU A 146 12.19 4.56 5.26
C LEU A 146 12.16 5.80 6.15
N TRP A 147 13.35 6.32 6.49
CA TRP A 147 13.49 7.51 7.31
C TRP A 147 12.81 8.73 6.69
N THR A 148 12.96 8.91 5.38
CA THR A 148 12.30 10.00 4.63
C THR A 148 10.78 9.95 4.78
N ASN A 149 10.17 8.77 4.69
CA ASN A 149 8.73 8.63 4.86
C ASN A 149 8.31 8.84 6.31
N VAL A 150 8.97 8.17 7.25
CA VAL A 150 8.62 8.18 8.67
C VAL A 150 8.79 9.56 9.30
N SER A 151 9.88 10.26 9.01
CA SER A 151 10.13 11.63 9.52
C SER A 151 9.09 12.64 9.06
N LYS A 152 8.40 12.34 7.97
CA LYS A 152 7.28 13.14 7.43
C LYS A 152 5.90 12.62 7.86
N GLY A 153 5.85 11.63 8.77
CA GLY A 153 4.62 11.06 9.31
C GLY A 153 3.87 10.15 8.35
N PHE A 154 4.56 9.51 7.41
CA PHE A 154 3.98 8.55 6.47
C PHE A 154 4.42 7.14 6.78
N GLY A 155 3.52 6.21 6.54
CA GLY A 155 3.82 4.80 6.46
C GLY A 155 4.48 4.45 5.12
N ALA A 156 5.08 3.26 5.07
CA ALA A 156 5.82 2.80 3.90
C ALA A 156 5.62 1.29 3.65
N CYS A 157 5.68 0.89 2.38
CA CYS A 157 5.65 -0.52 1.97
C CYS A 157 7.00 -0.92 1.39
N MET A 158 7.77 -1.71 2.12
CA MET A 158 9.01 -2.29 1.65
C MET A 158 8.72 -3.60 0.91
N ALA A 159 8.74 -3.53 -0.41
CA ALA A 159 8.34 -4.60 -1.32
C ALA A 159 9.53 -5.29 -2.02
N ASP A 160 10.71 -5.23 -1.41
CA ASP A 160 11.93 -5.87 -1.90
C ASP A 160 11.78 -7.39 -2.00
N ASP A 161 12.50 -8.01 -2.92
CA ASP A 161 12.58 -9.46 -3.02
C ASP A 161 12.98 -10.10 -1.69
N MET A 162 12.54 -11.35 -1.47
CA MET A 162 12.90 -12.10 -0.27
C MET A 162 14.42 -12.26 -0.17
N GLY A 163 14.99 -12.09 1.05
CA GLY A 163 16.42 -12.21 1.31
C GLY A 163 17.25 -10.98 0.96
N LEU A 164 16.64 -9.83 0.68
CA LEU A 164 17.33 -8.53 0.59
C LEU A 164 17.52 -7.84 1.95
N GLY A 165 17.22 -8.54 3.05
CA GLY A 165 17.42 -8.00 4.39
C GLY A 165 16.41 -6.87 4.73
N LYS A 166 15.12 -7.09 4.45
CA LYS A 166 14.08 -6.15 4.86
C LYS A 166 14.06 -5.95 6.37
N THR A 167 14.21 -7.03 7.12
CA THR A 167 14.19 -7.03 8.59
C THR A 167 15.26 -6.13 9.18
N ILE A 168 16.53 -6.26 8.75
CA ILE A 168 17.63 -5.42 9.29
C ILE A 168 17.42 -3.94 8.95
N GLN A 169 16.85 -3.61 7.79
CA GLN A 169 16.55 -2.23 7.42
C GLN A 169 15.48 -1.63 8.34
N VAL A 170 14.44 -2.41 8.67
CA VAL A 170 13.39 -1.97 9.60
C VAL A 170 13.89 -1.94 11.05
N ILE A 171 14.72 -2.88 11.47
CA ILE A 171 15.41 -2.84 12.78
C ILE A 171 16.28 -1.59 12.88
N SER A 172 17.03 -1.25 11.84
CA SER A 172 17.83 -0.01 11.79
C SER A 172 16.95 1.24 11.89
N LEU A 173 15.75 1.24 11.30
CA LEU A 173 14.79 2.32 11.47
C LEU A 173 14.34 2.45 12.94
N ILE A 174 14.00 1.34 13.59
CA ILE A 174 13.60 1.33 15.02
C ILE A 174 14.73 1.91 15.89
N LEU A 175 15.95 1.43 15.68
CA LEU A 175 17.12 1.96 16.39
C LEU A 175 17.30 3.45 16.18
N LYS A 176 17.22 3.90 14.92
CA LYS A 176 17.39 5.32 14.58
C LYS A 176 16.31 6.19 15.22
N MET A 177 15.07 5.76 15.21
CA MET A 177 13.97 6.46 15.89
C MET A 177 14.19 6.52 17.41
N LYS A 178 14.74 5.45 18.01
CA LYS A 178 15.07 5.41 19.44
C LYS A 178 16.20 6.40 19.78
N GLU A 179 17.26 6.43 18.96
CA GLU A 179 18.39 7.36 19.12
C GLU A 179 17.97 8.83 19.01
N GLU A 180 17.09 9.15 18.07
CA GLU A 180 16.55 10.50 17.88
C GLU A 180 15.45 10.87 18.90
N GLY A 181 15.12 9.98 19.84
CA GLY A 181 14.07 10.22 20.85
C GLY A 181 12.65 10.29 20.28
N LEU A 182 12.45 9.82 19.04
CA LEU A 182 11.15 9.84 18.37
C LEU A 182 10.28 8.61 18.71
N LEU A 183 10.89 7.55 19.24
CA LEU A 183 10.18 6.35 19.66
C LEU A 183 9.76 6.45 21.12
N THR A 184 8.67 7.14 21.39
CA THR A 184 8.12 7.36 22.75
C THR A 184 7.09 6.31 23.17
N LYS A 185 6.69 5.42 22.26
CA LYS A 185 5.69 4.37 22.45
C LYS A 185 6.22 3.06 21.87
N PRO A 186 5.75 1.90 22.37
CA PRO A 186 6.23 0.61 21.89
C PRO A 186 5.92 0.36 20.40
N VAL A 187 6.75 -0.47 19.77
CA VAL A 187 6.57 -0.98 18.41
C VAL A 187 5.86 -2.32 18.48
N LEU A 188 4.83 -2.50 17.67
CA LEU A 188 4.16 -3.79 17.48
C LEU A 188 4.59 -4.41 16.14
N VAL A 189 5.24 -5.56 16.19
CA VAL A 189 5.60 -6.35 15.01
C VAL A 189 4.63 -7.52 14.87
N ILE A 190 3.95 -7.59 13.74
CA ILE A 190 2.99 -8.65 13.41
C ILE A 190 3.54 -9.45 12.24
N CYS A 191 3.84 -10.72 12.48
CA CYS A 191 4.45 -11.60 11.49
C CYS A 191 3.83 -13.01 11.50
N PRO A 192 4.05 -13.82 10.46
CA PRO A 192 3.75 -15.25 10.52
C PRO A 192 4.47 -15.94 11.67
N THR A 193 3.84 -16.95 12.26
CA THR A 193 4.41 -17.70 13.39
C THR A 193 5.81 -18.24 13.11
N THR A 194 6.06 -18.67 11.87
CA THR A 194 7.36 -19.19 11.43
C THR A 194 8.48 -18.16 11.43
N LEU A 195 8.15 -16.87 11.35
CA LEU A 195 9.14 -15.78 11.30
C LEU A 195 9.40 -15.14 12.67
N MET A 196 8.59 -15.41 13.68
CA MET A 196 8.74 -14.83 15.02
C MET A 196 10.13 -15.08 15.64
N GLY A 197 10.60 -16.33 15.52
CA GLY A 197 11.92 -16.71 16.01
C GLY A 197 13.08 -16.02 15.26
N ASN A 198 12.89 -15.79 13.96
CA ASN A 198 13.88 -15.07 13.15
C ASN A 198 13.93 -13.59 13.55
N TRP A 199 12.77 -12.94 13.72
CA TRP A 199 12.70 -11.56 14.20
C TRP A 199 13.41 -11.39 15.54
N MET A 200 13.16 -12.28 16.51
CA MET A 200 13.81 -12.22 17.81
C MET A 200 15.33 -12.39 17.71
N LYS A 201 15.79 -13.34 16.89
CA LYS A 201 17.22 -13.54 16.65
C LYS A 201 17.88 -12.33 15.98
N GLU A 202 17.23 -11.74 14.98
CA GLU A 202 17.75 -10.56 14.28
C GLU A 202 17.78 -9.33 15.21
N LEU A 203 16.77 -9.13 16.06
CA LEU A 203 16.76 -8.08 17.08
C LEU A 203 17.91 -8.27 18.08
N GLN A 204 18.10 -9.46 18.61
CA GLN A 204 19.20 -9.77 19.53
C GLN A 204 20.58 -9.59 18.88
N MET A 205 20.71 -9.92 17.60
CA MET A 205 21.97 -9.83 16.86
C MET A 205 22.31 -8.40 16.48
N PHE A 206 21.38 -7.66 15.91
CA PHE A 206 21.63 -6.36 15.31
C PHE A 206 21.26 -5.18 16.21
N ALA A 207 20.33 -5.38 17.16
CA ALA A 207 19.80 -4.34 18.03
C ALA A 207 19.70 -4.79 19.50
N PRO A 208 20.80 -5.24 20.13
CA PRO A 208 20.76 -5.76 21.50
C PRO A 208 20.36 -4.70 22.56
N SER A 209 20.36 -3.43 22.21
CA SER A 209 19.87 -2.33 23.04
C SER A 209 18.35 -2.15 23.01
N VAL A 210 17.65 -2.89 22.15
CA VAL A 210 16.18 -2.89 22.03
C VAL A 210 15.63 -4.01 22.90
N ASP A 211 14.80 -3.65 23.85
CA ASP A 211 14.10 -4.62 24.69
C ASP A 211 12.89 -5.17 23.95
N ALA A 212 12.93 -6.47 23.60
CA ALA A 212 11.91 -7.11 22.79
C ALA A 212 11.31 -8.32 23.46
N VAL A 213 9.97 -8.46 23.37
CA VAL A 213 9.20 -9.55 23.94
C VAL A 213 8.26 -10.20 22.93
N ILE A 214 8.02 -11.51 23.09
CA ILE A 214 7.04 -12.25 22.29
C ILE A 214 5.69 -12.28 23.03
N TYR A 215 4.66 -11.74 22.39
CA TYR A 215 3.28 -11.81 22.83
C TYR A 215 2.56 -12.94 22.08
N HIS A 216 2.67 -14.16 22.62
CA HIS A 216 2.13 -15.38 22.01
C HIS A 216 1.87 -16.46 23.06
N GLY A 217 1.08 -17.49 22.72
CA GLY A 217 0.73 -18.59 23.62
C GLY A 217 -0.57 -18.36 24.38
N THR A 218 -0.90 -19.28 25.30
CA THR A 218 -2.15 -19.26 26.08
C THR A 218 -2.08 -18.34 27.31
N GLU A 219 -0.91 -18.22 27.92
CA GLU A 219 -0.70 -17.40 29.13
C GLU A 219 -0.09 -16.04 28.84
N ARG A 220 -0.24 -15.56 27.60
CA ARG A 220 0.32 -14.27 27.16
C ARG A 220 -0.29 -13.11 27.95
N LYS A 221 0.56 -12.17 28.36
CA LYS A 221 0.16 -10.90 28.96
C LYS A 221 0.79 -9.76 28.16
N LEU A 222 -0.01 -8.76 27.86
CA LEU A 222 0.49 -7.57 27.16
C LEU A 222 1.28 -6.71 28.16
N ASP A 223 2.57 -6.58 27.92
CA ASP A 223 3.43 -5.63 28.66
C ASP A 223 3.99 -4.59 27.69
N VAL A 224 3.48 -3.38 27.77
CA VAL A 224 3.85 -2.25 26.91
C VAL A 224 5.10 -1.49 27.39
N LYS A 225 5.81 -1.99 28.39
CA LYS A 225 7.08 -1.41 28.86
C LYS A 225 8.25 -1.75 27.95
N HIS A 226 8.12 -2.81 27.17
CA HIS A 226 9.13 -3.24 26.20
C HIS A 226 9.15 -2.30 24.97
N ASP A 227 10.31 -2.14 24.36
CA ASP A 227 10.45 -1.33 23.13
C ASP A 227 9.74 -1.97 21.93
N VAL A 228 9.82 -3.30 21.80
CA VAL A 228 9.26 -4.06 20.70
C VAL A 228 8.46 -5.25 21.21
N ILE A 229 7.24 -5.38 20.74
CA ILE A 229 6.34 -6.50 21.03
C ILE A 229 6.08 -7.26 19.73
N LEU A 230 6.47 -8.54 19.70
CA LEU A 230 6.26 -9.42 18.55
C LEU A 230 5.01 -10.28 18.76
N THR A 231 4.15 -10.33 17.75
CA THR A 231 2.97 -11.19 17.77
C THR A 231 2.66 -11.77 16.39
N THR A 232 1.66 -12.62 16.31
CA THR A 232 1.20 -13.21 15.05
C THR A 232 -0.12 -12.59 14.59
N TYR A 233 -0.41 -12.71 13.30
CA TYR A 233 -1.70 -12.30 12.75
C TYR A 233 -2.91 -12.95 13.46
N ALA A 234 -2.78 -14.22 13.84
CA ALA A 234 -3.84 -14.93 14.54
C ALA A 234 -4.09 -14.36 15.95
N ILE A 235 -3.03 -14.15 16.73
CA ILE A 235 -3.12 -13.57 18.08
C ILE A 235 -3.59 -12.12 18.00
N MET A 236 -3.05 -11.32 17.09
CA MET A 236 -3.51 -9.95 16.86
C MET A 236 -5.03 -9.88 16.62
N ARG A 237 -5.57 -10.79 15.79
CA ARG A 237 -7.01 -10.86 15.52
C ARG A 237 -7.82 -11.27 16.75
N ILE A 238 -7.32 -12.23 17.54
CA ILE A 238 -8.01 -12.72 18.77
C ILE A 238 -8.05 -11.62 19.82
N ASP A 239 -6.93 -10.93 20.03
CA ASP A 239 -6.75 -9.97 21.12
C ASP A 239 -6.88 -8.51 20.63
N VAL A 240 -7.55 -8.27 19.49
CA VAL A 240 -7.69 -6.93 18.92
C VAL A 240 -8.30 -5.92 19.90
N GLU A 241 -9.24 -6.36 20.75
CA GLU A 241 -9.89 -5.52 21.75
C GLU A 241 -8.91 -5.02 22.84
N GLU A 242 -7.88 -5.79 23.15
CA GLU A 242 -6.83 -5.39 24.08
C GLU A 242 -5.78 -4.50 23.37
N LEU A 243 -5.31 -4.94 22.22
CA LEU A 243 -4.28 -4.25 21.45
C LEU A 243 -4.71 -2.86 20.97
N LYS A 244 -5.99 -2.64 20.66
CA LYS A 244 -6.53 -1.33 20.23
C LYS A 244 -6.65 -0.31 21.35
N LYS A 245 -6.58 -0.72 22.62
CA LYS A 245 -6.56 0.20 23.78
C LYS A 245 -5.23 0.95 23.85
N GLN A 246 -4.18 0.39 23.27
CA GLN A 246 -2.85 1.01 23.19
C GLN A 246 -2.72 1.89 21.96
N THR A 247 -1.89 2.92 22.07
CA THR A 247 -1.40 3.66 20.92
C THR A 247 0.06 3.25 20.70
N TRP A 248 0.33 2.72 19.54
CA TRP A 248 1.65 2.21 19.17
C TRP A 248 2.49 3.32 18.53
N GLY A 249 3.78 3.36 18.81
CA GLY A 249 4.69 4.26 18.10
C GLY A 249 4.84 3.84 16.65
N MET A 250 4.94 2.53 16.42
CA MET A 250 4.98 1.95 15.09
C MET A 250 4.27 0.59 15.06
N ILE A 251 3.55 0.30 13.98
CA ILE A 251 3.06 -1.05 13.68
C ILE A 251 3.76 -1.53 12.41
N ILE A 252 4.43 -2.66 12.52
CA ILE A 252 5.13 -3.32 11.42
C ILE A 252 4.40 -4.61 11.09
N VAL A 253 4.05 -4.80 9.83
CA VAL A 253 3.50 -6.07 9.35
C VAL A 253 4.51 -6.72 8.41
N ASP A 254 4.90 -7.94 8.74
CA ASP A 254 5.74 -8.76 7.86
C ASP A 254 4.89 -9.76 7.09
N GLU A 255 5.27 -10.02 5.85
CA GLU A 255 4.47 -10.76 4.86
C GLU A 255 3.06 -10.14 4.71
N ALA A 256 3.03 -8.85 4.33
CA ALA A 256 1.81 -8.04 4.25
C ALA A 256 0.77 -8.58 3.25
N GLN A 257 1.08 -9.58 2.41
CA GLN A 257 0.07 -10.30 1.64
C GLN A 257 -1.01 -10.95 2.54
N ASN A 258 -0.74 -11.11 3.83
CA ASN A 258 -1.74 -11.57 4.80
C ASN A 258 -2.89 -10.57 5.03
N ILE A 259 -2.72 -9.30 4.65
CA ILE A 259 -3.74 -8.24 4.77
C ILE A 259 -4.17 -7.68 3.41
N LYS A 260 -3.87 -8.37 2.31
CA LYS A 260 -4.19 -7.92 0.94
C LYS A 260 -5.69 -7.93 0.62
N ASN A 261 -6.48 -8.77 1.28
CA ASN A 261 -7.92 -8.78 1.11
C ASN A 261 -8.58 -7.86 2.14
N PRO A 262 -9.22 -6.74 1.72
CA PRO A 262 -9.78 -5.74 2.61
C PRO A 262 -10.92 -6.27 3.50
N ASP A 263 -11.63 -7.33 3.06
CA ASP A 263 -12.85 -7.81 3.70
C ASP A 263 -12.60 -8.90 4.75
N THR A 264 -11.35 -9.37 4.91
CA THR A 264 -11.06 -10.40 5.91
C THR A 264 -11.07 -9.85 7.33
N ALA A 265 -11.54 -10.66 8.29
CA ALA A 265 -11.53 -10.30 9.70
C ALA A 265 -10.13 -9.89 10.20
N GLN A 266 -9.08 -10.49 9.66
CA GLN A 266 -7.69 -10.17 9.97
C GLN A 266 -7.30 -8.76 9.51
N THR A 267 -7.68 -8.38 8.29
CA THR A 267 -7.42 -7.05 7.74
C THR A 267 -8.22 -5.98 8.45
N LEU A 268 -9.48 -6.27 8.77
CA LEU A 268 -10.32 -5.35 9.54
C LEU A 268 -9.75 -5.15 10.95
N ALA A 269 -9.34 -6.22 11.63
CA ALA A 269 -8.76 -6.15 12.95
C ALA A 269 -7.49 -5.28 13.00
N ILE A 270 -6.56 -5.49 12.08
CA ILE A 270 -5.29 -4.73 12.07
C ILE A 270 -5.51 -3.24 11.79
N LYS A 271 -6.49 -2.90 10.96
CA LYS A 271 -6.84 -1.50 10.68
C LYS A 271 -7.46 -0.77 11.87
N MET A 272 -8.00 -1.49 12.85
CA MET A 272 -8.50 -0.90 14.10
C MET A 272 -7.39 -0.46 15.05
N LEU A 273 -6.16 -0.95 14.86
CA LEU A 273 -5.03 -0.60 15.71
C LEU A 273 -4.53 0.82 15.40
N LYS A 274 -4.31 1.60 16.47
CA LYS A 274 -3.83 2.98 16.39
C LYS A 274 -2.31 3.04 16.52
N SER A 275 -1.65 3.73 15.61
CA SER A 275 -0.21 3.99 15.68
C SER A 275 0.15 5.29 15.01
N ASP A 276 1.32 5.83 15.39
CA ASP A 276 1.85 7.02 14.74
C ASP A 276 2.34 6.68 13.32
N ILE A 277 2.99 5.53 13.13
CA ILE A 277 3.55 5.06 11.87
C ILE A 277 3.16 3.61 11.59
N LYS A 278 2.98 3.26 10.32
CA LYS A 278 2.71 1.89 9.87
C LYS A 278 3.64 1.48 8.73
N ILE A 279 4.31 0.34 8.89
CA ILE A 279 5.24 -0.21 7.89
C ILE A 279 4.71 -1.58 7.44
N ALA A 280 4.65 -1.78 6.13
CA ALA A 280 4.33 -3.06 5.51
C ALA A 280 5.60 -3.64 4.85
N MET A 281 5.89 -4.92 5.10
CA MET A 281 6.96 -5.66 4.45
C MET A 281 6.36 -6.80 3.66
N THR A 282 6.74 -6.96 2.39
CA THR A 282 6.25 -8.05 1.54
C THR A 282 7.25 -8.32 0.42
N GLY A 283 7.26 -9.54 -0.12
CA GLY A 283 7.95 -9.83 -1.38
C GLY A 283 7.08 -9.60 -2.63
N THR A 284 5.75 -9.50 -2.44
CA THR A 284 4.77 -9.44 -3.52
C THR A 284 3.66 -8.45 -3.18
N PRO A 285 3.85 -7.13 -3.46
CA PRO A 285 2.88 -6.10 -3.08
C PRO A 285 1.56 -6.20 -3.88
N VAL A 286 1.60 -6.72 -5.08
CA VAL A 286 0.42 -6.98 -5.94
C VAL A 286 0.63 -8.32 -6.63
N GLU A 287 -0.27 -9.25 -6.40
CA GLU A 287 -0.24 -10.56 -7.06
C GLU A 287 -1.29 -10.66 -8.16
N ASN A 288 -2.54 -10.34 -7.83
CA ASN A 288 -3.65 -10.63 -8.72
C ASN A 288 -4.53 -9.42 -9.06
N ARG A 289 -4.73 -8.51 -8.09
CA ARG A 289 -5.68 -7.40 -8.23
C ARG A 289 -5.15 -6.12 -7.61
N LEU A 290 -5.49 -4.98 -8.20
CA LEU A 290 -5.13 -3.67 -7.65
C LEU A 290 -5.82 -3.38 -6.31
N THR A 291 -6.94 -4.03 -6.01
CA THR A 291 -7.57 -3.95 -4.67
C THR A 291 -6.69 -4.50 -3.55
N GLU A 292 -5.76 -5.41 -3.87
CA GLU A 292 -4.74 -5.90 -2.92
C GLU A 292 -3.78 -4.77 -2.52
N LEU A 293 -3.34 -4.00 -3.52
CA LEU A 293 -2.52 -2.79 -3.31
C LEU A 293 -3.27 -1.76 -2.45
N TRP A 294 -4.54 -1.49 -2.79
CA TRP A 294 -5.37 -0.58 -2.02
C TRP A 294 -5.43 -0.98 -0.55
N SER A 295 -5.61 -2.27 -0.26
CA SER A 295 -5.71 -2.75 1.11
C SER A 295 -4.43 -2.50 1.92
N ILE A 296 -3.26 -2.70 1.31
CA ILE A 296 -1.96 -2.41 1.94
C ILE A 296 -1.81 -0.90 2.14
N PHE A 297 -2.18 -0.08 1.14
CA PHE A 297 -2.11 1.38 1.25
C PHE A 297 -3.05 1.94 2.32
N ASP A 298 -4.26 1.41 2.41
CA ASP A 298 -5.22 1.81 3.44
C ASP A 298 -4.75 1.41 4.86
N PHE A 299 -3.88 0.41 4.97
CA PHE A 299 -3.19 0.11 6.22
C PHE A 299 -2.06 1.12 6.48
N ILE A 300 -1.12 1.35 5.55
CA ILE A 300 0.07 2.19 5.79
C ILE A 300 -0.26 3.68 5.83
N ASN A 301 -1.13 4.16 4.93
CA ASN A 301 -1.50 5.57 4.75
C ASN A 301 -3.01 5.66 4.52
N GLN A 302 -3.78 5.52 5.59
CA GLN A 302 -5.24 5.48 5.53
C GLN A 302 -5.81 6.71 4.82
N GLY A 303 -6.73 6.48 3.87
CA GLY A 303 -7.38 7.52 3.08
C GLY A 303 -6.56 8.07 1.91
N TYR A 304 -5.27 7.72 1.78
CA TYR A 304 -4.41 8.22 0.70
C TYR A 304 -4.94 7.89 -0.72
N LEU A 305 -5.44 6.68 -0.93
CA LEU A 305 -6.03 6.24 -2.20
C LEU A 305 -7.56 6.35 -2.23
N GLY A 306 -8.16 7.12 -1.30
CA GLY A 306 -9.60 7.25 -1.16
C GLY A 306 -10.28 5.97 -0.65
N SER A 307 -11.61 5.92 -0.71
CA SER A 307 -12.36 4.72 -0.37
C SER A 307 -12.13 3.60 -1.39
N LEU A 308 -12.35 2.34 -0.98
CA LEU A 308 -12.25 1.18 -1.89
C LEU A 308 -13.10 1.36 -3.16
N ARG A 309 -14.30 1.89 -2.99
CA ARG A 309 -15.25 2.11 -4.12
C ARG A 309 -14.72 3.16 -5.10
N GLU A 310 -14.17 4.25 -4.61
CA GLU A 310 -13.54 5.29 -5.42
C GLU A 310 -12.31 4.76 -6.14
N PHE A 311 -11.43 4.06 -5.43
CA PHE A 311 -10.25 3.43 -6.01
C PHE A 311 -10.60 2.42 -7.12
N GLN A 312 -11.64 1.60 -6.90
CA GLN A 312 -12.12 0.67 -7.92
C GLN A 312 -12.59 1.40 -9.18
N LYS A 313 -13.34 2.49 -9.02
CA LYS A 313 -13.87 3.30 -10.13
C LYS A 313 -12.76 4.05 -10.87
N SER A 314 -11.83 4.65 -10.13
CA SER A 314 -10.81 5.55 -10.68
C SER A 314 -9.59 4.82 -11.24
N TYR A 315 -9.23 3.65 -10.67
CA TYR A 315 -8.01 2.94 -11.02
C TYR A 315 -8.22 1.46 -11.36
N ALA A 316 -8.83 0.65 -10.46
CA ALA A 316 -8.82 -0.80 -10.65
C ALA A 316 -9.59 -1.23 -11.91
N ILE A 317 -10.83 -0.78 -12.09
CA ILE A 317 -11.64 -1.13 -13.26
C ILE A 317 -11.01 -0.60 -14.57
N PRO A 318 -10.63 0.68 -14.68
CA PRO A 318 -9.98 1.21 -15.89
C PRO A 318 -8.69 0.45 -16.26
N ILE A 319 -7.85 0.14 -15.28
CA ILE A 319 -6.56 -0.52 -15.54
C ILE A 319 -6.74 -2.02 -15.83
N GLU A 320 -7.50 -2.73 -15.00
CA GLU A 320 -7.61 -4.19 -15.11
C GLU A 320 -8.47 -4.63 -16.31
N ARG A 321 -9.62 -3.98 -16.53
CA ARG A 321 -10.57 -4.33 -17.59
C ARG A 321 -10.29 -3.62 -18.90
N PHE A 322 -10.03 -2.31 -18.85
CA PHE A 322 -9.90 -1.49 -20.06
C PHE A 322 -8.45 -1.22 -20.46
N LYS A 323 -7.47 -1.68 -19.66
CA LYS A 323 -6.02 -1.54 -19.93
C LYS A 323 -5.57 -0.08 -20.15
N GLU A 324 -6.17 0.85 -19.40
CA GLU A 324 -5.84 2.28 -19.50
C GLU A 324 -4.44 2.59 -18.95
N ASN A 325 -3.46 2.68 -19.83
CA ASN A 325 -2.05 2.93 -19.48
C ASN A 325 -1.85 4.29 -18.78
N SER A 326 -2.64 5.30 -19.14
CA SER A 326 -2.58 6.63 -18.51
C SER A 326 -2.95 6.55 -17.02
N ARG A 327 -4.00 5.81 -16.67
CA ARG A 327 -4.39 5.58 -15.28
C ARG A 327 -3.35 4.77 -14.51
N ALA A 328 -2.77 3.76 -15.16
CA ALA A 328 -1.69 2.97 -14.55
C ALA A 328 -0.45 3.84 -14.26
N ALA A 329 -0.07 4.73 -15.17
CA ALA A 329 1.03 5.66 -14.97
C ALA A 329 0.78 6.64 -13.82
N LYS A 330 -0.43 7.21 -13.74
CA LYS A 330 -0.83 8.11 -12.64
C LYS A 330 -0.82 7.39 -11.28
N LEU A 331 -1.38 6.19 -11.21
CA LEU A 331 -1.33 5.37 -9.99
C LEU A 331 0.12 5.07 -9.60
N LYS A 332 0.95 4.62 -10.55
CA LYS A 332 2.37 4.33 -10.29
C LYS A 332 3.09 5.57 -9.74
N MET A 333 2.85 6.74 -10.32
CA MET A 333 3.47 7.99 -9.87
C MET A 333 3.03 8.34 -8.45
N SER A 334 1.75 8.19 -8.12
CA SER A 334 1.23 8.50 -6.78
C SER A 334 1.74 7.55 -5.70
N ILE A 335 1.92 6.26 -6.00
CA ILE A 335 2.36 5.27 -5.00
C ILE A 335 3.89 5.17 -4.86
N SER A 336 4.65 5.60 -5.87
CA SER A 336 6.12 5.42 -5.92
C SER A 336 6.88 5.98 -4.71
N PRO A 337 6.49 7.08 -4.04
CA PRO A 337 7.19 7.54 -2.85
C PRO A 337 7.08 6.58 -1.66
N PHE A 338 6.00 5.81 -1.59
CA PHE A 338 5.63 4.97 -0.44
C PHE A 338 5.88 3.47 -0.65
N VAL A 339 6.33 3.06 -1.84
CA VAL A 339 6.65 1.66 -2.17
C VAL A 339 8.09 1.56 -2.66
N LEU A 340 8.92 0.83 -1.94
CA LEU A 340 10.27 0.49 -2.38
C LEU A 340 10.30 -0.96 -2.83
N ARG A 341 10.59 -1.19 -4.11
CA ARG A 341 10.71 -2.53 -4.69
C ARG A 341 12.01 -2.68 -5.45
N ARG A 342 12.88 -3.56 -4.97
CA ARG A 342 14.14 -3.92 -5.62
C ARG A 342 14.16 -5.42 -5.88
N LEU A 343 14.73 -5.80 -7.02
CA LEU A 343 14.83 -7.18 -7.45
C LEU A 343 16.25 -7.68 -7.23
N LYS A 344 16.40 -8.94 -6.84
CA LYS A 344 17.72 -9.60 -6.72
C LYS A 344 18.47 -9.69 -8.04
N THR A 345 17.74 -9.67 -9.15
CA THR A 345 18.29 -9.73 -10.50
C THR A 345 18.84 -8.39 -10.99
N ASP A 346 18.56 -7.29 -10.28
CA ASP A 346 19.09 -5.98 -10.64
C ASP A 346 20.54 -5.82 -10.16
N LYS A 347 21.49 -5.91 -11.09
CA LYS A 347 22.92 -5.77 -10.80
C LYS A 347 23.32 -4.40 -10.25
N HIS A 348 22.51 -3.34 -10.48
CA HIS A 348 22.72 -2.03 -9.88
C HIS A 348 22.36 -2.00 -8.39
N VAL A 349 21.50 -2.92 -7.95
CA VAL A 349 21.11 -3.05 -6.53
C VAL A 349 22.09 -3.95 -5.79
N ILE A 350 22.46 -5.09 -6.40
CA ILE A 350 23.35 -6.09 -5.79
C ILE A 350 24.35 -6.56 -6.84
N SER A 351 25.59 -6.12 -6.69
CA SER A 351 26.69 -6.51 -7.58
C SER A 351 27.39 -7.81 -7.17
N ASP A 352 27.20 -8.25 -5.92
CA ASP A 352 27.96 -9.35 -5.28
C ASP A 352 27.19 -10.68 -5.21
N LEU A 353 25.98 -10.77 -5.73
CA LEU A 353 25.28 -12.05 -5.85
C LEU A 353 25.70 -12.81 -7.12
N PRO A 354 25.94 -14.12 -7.00
CA PRO A 354 26.18 -14.97 -8.18
C PRO A 354 24.93 -15.00 -9.07
N GLU A 355 25.14 -15.34 -10.33
CA GLU A 355 24.01 -15.50 -11.26
C GLU A 355 23.08 -16.62 -10.79
N LYS A 356 21.78 -16.39 -10.93
CA LYS A 356 20.76 -17.38 -10.59
C LYS A 356 20.86 -18.55 -11.57
N MET A 357 21.30 -19.70 -11.08
CA MET A 357 21.24 -20.97 -11.82
C MET A 357 19.92 -21.68 -11.50
N VAL A 358 19.21 -22.09 -12.53
CA VAL A 358 17.98 -22.89 -12.41
C VAL A 358 18.27 -24.26 -13.01
N LEU A 359 18.33 -25.27 -12.15
CA LEU A 359 18.48 -26.67 -12.56
C LEU A 359 17.13 -27.35 -12.47
N ASN A 360 16.67 -27.93 -13.56
CA ASN A 360 15.45 -28.73 -13.59
C ASN A 360 15.83 -30.19 -13.38
N GLU A 361 15.43 -30.76 -12.26
CA GLU A 361 15.58 -32.20 -11.99
C GLU A 361 14.24 -32.91 -12.18
N TYR A 362 14.24 -33.98 -12.95
CA TYR A 362 13.07 -34.78 -13.21
C TYR A 362 13.04 -36.00 -12.33
N CYS A 363 12.05 -36.09 -11.44
CA CYS A 363 11.84 -37.25 -10.58
C CYS A 363 10.75 -38.13 -11.15
N TYR A 364 11.01 -39.42 -11.27
CA TYR A 364 10.00 -40.39 -11.67
C TYR A 364 9.20 -40.88 -10.47
N LEU A 365 7.93 -41.17 -10.72
CA LEU A 365 7.08 -41.79 -9.70
C LEU A 365 7.55 -43.21 -9.42
N SER A 366 7.48 -43.61 -8.14
CA SER A 366 7.66 -45.03 -7.78
C SER A 366 6.52 -45.86 -8.39
N LYS A 367 6.73 -47.16 -8.53
CA LYS A 367 5.71 -48.07 -9.09
C LYS A 367 4.37 -47.95 -8.34
N SER A 368 4.41 -47.88 -7.02
CA SER A 368 3.20 -47.72 -6.20
C SER A 368 2.52 -46.37 -6.41
N GLN A 369 3.28 -45.29 -6.57
CA GLN A 369 2.72 -43.97 -6.87
C GLN A 369 2.09 -43.95 -8.28
N ALA A 370 2.75 -44.54 -9.28
CA ALA A 370 2.25 -44.57 -10.65
C ALA A 370 0.89 -45.31 -10.74
N VAL A 371 0.80 -46.49 -10.09
CA VAL A 371 -0.46 -47.25 -10.04
C VAL A 371 -1.56 -46.46 -9.33
N LEU A 372 -1.26 -45.83 -8.20
CA LEU A 372 -2.22 -45.01 -7.45
C LEU A 372 -2.66 -43.78 -8.25
N TYR A 373 -1.71 -43.13 -8.94
CA TYR A 373 -1.96 -41.97 -9.79
C TYR A 373 -2.92 -42.32 -10.94
N GLU A 374 -2.62 -43.39 -11.67
CA GLU A 374 -3.44 -43.83 -12.82
C GLU A 374 -4.84 -44.25 -12.39
N LYS A 375 -4.95 -45.02 -11.31
CA LYS A 375 -6.23 -45.41 -10.72
C LYS A 375 -7.06 -44.19 -10.35
N THR A 376 -6.48 -43.23 -9.60
CA THR A 376 -7.17 -42.01 -9.16
C THR A 376 -7.57 -41.13 -10.32
N LEU A 377 -6.71 -41.02 -11.35
CA LEU A 377 -6.99 -40.27 -12.56
C LEU A 377 -8.22 -40.84 -13.29
N ASN A 378 -8.22 -42.13 -13.55
CA ASN A 378 -9.30 -42.79 -14.29
C ASN A 378 -10.64 -42.69 -13.51
N GLU A 379 -10.66 -43.03 -12.22
CA GLU A 379 -11.87 -42.97 -11.40
C GLU A 379 -12.48 -41.58 -11.29
N MET A 380 -11.64 -40.55 -11.23
CA MET A 380 -12.11 -39.18 -11.14
C MET A 380 -12.46 -38.55 -12.49
N MET A 381 -11.78 -38.94 -13.58
CA MET A 381 -12.13 -38.49 -14.92
C MET A 381 -13.49 -39.02 -15.34
N ASP A 382 -13.82 -40.31 -15.05
CA ASP A 382 -15.14 -40.89 -15.29
C ASP A 382 -16.25 -40.10 -14.58
N LYS A 383 -16.01 -39.72 -13.33
CA LYS A 383 -16.96 -38.88 -12.57
C LYS A 383 -17.08 -37.46 -13.15
N ILE A 384 -15.95 -36.83 -13.58
CA ILE A 384 -15.93 -35.48 -14.14
C ILE A 384 -16.69 -35.39 -15.47
N SER A 385 -16.66 -36.46 -16.28
CA SER A 385 -17.36 -36.52 -17.55
C SER A 385 -18.89 -36.40 -17.43
N GLY A 386 -19.44 -36.81 -16.30
CA GLY A 386 -20.89 -36.72 -15.99
C GLY A 386 -21.33 -35.36 -15.41
N PHE A 387 -20.42 -34.43 -15.10
CA PHE A 387 -20.73 -33.14 -14.48
C PHE A 387 -20.57 -31.95 -15.45
N THR A 388 -21.39 -30.90 -15.24
CA THR A 388 -21.31 -29.62 -15.96
C THR A 388 -21.16 -28.43 -15.02
N GLY A 389 -20.76 -27.28 -15.55
CA GLY A 389 -20.73 -26.02 -14.82
C GLY A 389 -19.78 -26.00 -13.58
N ILE A 390 -20.27 -25.48 -12.46
CA ILE A 390 -19.49 -25.28 -11.22
C ILE A 390 -19.03 -26.62 -10.61
N ASN A 391 -19.88 -27.65 -10.67
CA ASN A 391 -19.57 -28.98 -10.15
C ASN A 391 -18.40 -29.63 -10.90
N ARG A 392 -18.33 -29.46 -12.21
CA ARG A 392 -17.23 -29.95 -13.05
C ARG A 392 -15.92 -29.27 -12.62
N ARG A 393 -15.90 -27.93 -12.46
CA ARG A 393 -14.71 -27.19 -12.02
C ARG A 393 -14.24 -27.65 -10.64
N GLY A 394 -15.16 -27.81 -9.68
CA GLY A 394 -14.83 -28.28 -8.33
C GLY A 394 -14.18 -29.66 -8.34
N ASN A 395 -14.67 -30.60 -9.15
CA ASN A 395 -14.08 -31.94 -9.25
C ASN A 395 -12.73 -31.94 -9.99
N ILE A 396 -12.52 -31.06 -10.96
CA ILE A 396 -11.19 -30.86 -11.58
C ILE A 396 -10.17 -30.39 -10.53
N PHE A 397 -10.51 -29.42 -9.68
CA PHE A 397 -9.60 -28.98 -8.61
C PHE A 397 -9.30 -30.08 -7.59
N LYS A 398 -10.30 -30.89 -7.23
CA LYS A 398 -10.10 -32.08 -6.38
C LYS A 398 -9.14 -33.06 -7.01
N LEU A 399 -9.30 -33.36 -8.31
CA LEU A 399 -8.40 -34.25 -9.05
C LEU A 399 -6.96 -33.73 -9.04
N ILE A 400 -6.75 -32.47 -9.43
CA ILE A 400 -5.41 -31.86 -9.45
C ILE A 400 -4.76 -31.93 -8.06
N THR A 401 -5.52 -31.66 -7.00
CA THR A 401 -5.00 -31.72 -5.62
C THR A 401 -4.63 -33.16 -5.23
N ALA A 402 -5.50 -34.13 -5.55
CA ALA A 402 -5.23 -35.54 -5.29
C ALA A 402 -3.95 -36.04 -6.00
N LEU A 403 -3.84 -35.73 -7.31
CA LEU A 403 -2.65 -36.11 -8.08
C LEU A 403 -1.36 -35.48 -7.55
N LYS A 404 -1.39 -34.18 -7.16
CA LYS A 404 -0.25 -33.52 -6.51
C LYS A 404 0.15 -34.21 -5.19
N GLN A 405 -0.82 -34.57 -4.37
CA GLN A 405 -0.57 -35.27 -3.11
C GLN A 405 0.07 -36.64 -3.36
N ILE A 406 -0.40 -37.41 -4.36
CA ILE A 406 0.17 -38.69 -4.75
C ILE A 406 1.62 -38.51 -5.24
N CYS A 407 1.87 -37.50 -6.09
CA CYS A 407 3.22 -37.21 -6.57
C CYS A 407 4.19 -36.87 -5.44
N ASN A 408 3.74 -36.14 -4.41
CA ASN A 408 4.58 -35.83 -3.27
C ASN A 408 4.86 -37.08 -2.42
N HIS A 409 3.80 -37.71 -1.92
CA HIS A 409 3.88 -38.97 -1.15
C HIS A 409 2.49 -39.62 -1.04
N PRO A 410 2.33 -40.93 -1.30
CA PRO A 410 1.03 -41.63 -1.22
C PRO A 410 0.27 -41.42 0.08
N TYR A 411 0.98 -41.34 1.20
CA TYR A 411 0.41 -41.12 2.54
C TYR A 411 -0.40 -39.79 2.62
N GLN A 412 0.00 -38.74 1.92
CA GLN A 412 -0.72 -37.48 1.92
C GLN A 412 -2.14 -37.63 1.33
N PHE A 413 -2.30 -38.51 0.35
CA PHE A 413 -3.58 -38.79 -0.27
C PHE A 413 -4.39 -39.83 0.50
N LEU A 414 -3.76 -40.93 0.90
CA LEU A 414 -4.43 -42.05 1.56
C LEU A 414 -4.76 -41.78 3.03
N LYS A 415 -4.07 -40.83 3.67
CA LYS A 415 -4.19 -40.50 5.11
C LYS A 415 -4.02 -41.72 6.04
N SER A 416 -3.31 -42.72 5.58
CA SER A 416 -3.08 -43.99 6.29
C SER A 416 -1.60 -44.39 6.21
#